data_2393ff7ca6b2f5c44854fd49a72aafa7
#
_entry.id   2393ff7ca6b2f5c44854fd49a72aafa7
#
_cell.length_a   1.000
_cell.length_b   1.000
_cell.length_c   1.000
_cell.angle_alpha   90.00
_cell.angle_beta   90.00
_cell.angle_gamma   90.00
#
_symmetry.space_group_name_H-M   'P 1'
#
loop_
_entity.id
_entity.type
_entity.pdbx_description
1 polymer ?
#
loop_
_entity_poly.entity_id
_entity_poly.type
_entity_poly.pdbx_seq_one_letter_code
_entity_poly.pdbx_strand_id
1 'polypeptide(L)'
;MKTSIINGSEVSRLSVAIQSGNLIQTRHPILLVRDIRGSFFSVSAIDGVYVQTVMQQLTESGSVIQFTIGNVNLHSDGSLSWESYSGKTVAFQKVSSDRYPFDLSVSLNNSSILGAWFMYQKMHIVLMALLFVVLSGVVLFQGRKSFSLDDDIKLGIKGNEFIAYGQRIVDLDKNSVSGMEILVRWIHPTEGIIRPDLFIPHAERSGMIIPMTRSLFVQVASHINSSSVPDGFYFSFNITAKHCTDMGLYDDCMTFLESTKDKNISLVLELTEREMVPQNEQTLRLFKMLNDAGVMIAIDDFGTGHSSLSYLHNQHITVLKLDQSFVAKINTDAVSGILIDSIIELAHNLSLKIIAEGIETKGQSIYLKRKGVKFAQGYLYGKPQPVDELLSSLRK
;
A
#
# COMPACT_ATOMS: atom_id res chain seq x y z
N MET A 1 -63.88 46.01 28.23
CA MET A 1 -62.76 46.83 28.67
C MET A 1 -62.16 46.19 29.91
N LYS A 2 -61.09 45.46 29.80
CA LYS A 2 -60.31 44.96 30.94
C LYS A 2 -59.04 45.75 31.00
N THR A 3 -59.07 46.83 31.84
CA THR A 3 -57.89 47.58 32.19
C THR A 3 -57.19 46.83 33.30
N SER A 4 -56.08 46.20 33.02
CA SER A 4 -55.18 45.65 34.04
C SER A 4 -54.23 46.82 34.43
N ILE A 5 -54.52 47.51 35.50
CA ILE A 5 -53.61 48.46 36.13
C ILE A 5 -52.60 47.62 36.94
N ILE A 6 -51.36 47.63 36.54
CA ILE A 6 -50.30 47.05 37.35
C ILE A 6 -49.91 48.09 38.38
N ASN A 7 -50.46 47.98 39.59
CA ASN A 7 -50.07 48.78 40.77
C ASN A 7 -48.79 48.12 41.33
N GLY A 8 -47.67 48.58 40.86
CA GLY A 8 -46.38 48.32 41.51
C GLY A 8 -45.98 49.54 42.32
N SER A 9 -46.01 49.40 43.63
CA SER A 9 -45.81 50.53 44.61
C SER A 9 -44.35 51.01 44.70
N GLU A 10 -43.47 50.69 43.75
CA GLU A 10 -42.08 51.17 43.78
C GLU A 10 -41.42 51.39 42.43
N VAL A 11 -42.12 51.47 41.33
CA VAL A 11 -41.50 51.92 40.07
C VAL A 11 -41.76 53.39 39.92
N SER A 12 -40.95 54.15 40.52
CA SER A 12 -41.06 55.59 40.70
C SER A 12 -40.87 56.40 39.43
N ARG A 13 -41.20 56.01 38.23
CA ARG A 13 -41.09 56.93 37.09
C ARG A 13 -41.72 56.47 35.76
N LEU A 14 -42.07 55.18 35.58
CA LEU A 14 -42.67 54.77 34.33
C LEU A 14 -43.81 53.74 34.56
N SER A 15 -45.00 54.03 34.06
CA SER A 15 -46.12 53.08 34.04
C SER A 15 -46.46 52.80 32.60
N VAL A 16 -46.53 51.50 32.27
CA VAL A 16 -46.86 51.02 30.92
C VAL A 16 -48.25 50.43 30.95
N ALA A 17 -49.15 50.89 30.11
CA ALA A 17 -50.48 50.29 29.92
C ALA A 17 -50.59 49.82 28.47
N ILE A 18 -50.98 48.54 28.25
CA ILE A 18 -51.36 48.03 26.95
C ILE A 18 -52.88 48.11 26.86
N GLN A 19 -53.37 48.81 25.92
CA GLN A 19 -54.82 48.94 25.67
C GLN A 19 -55.14 48.24 24.33
N SER A 20 -55.80 47.08 24.38
CA SER A 20 -56.36 46.45 23.15
C SER A 20 -57.66 47.22 22.81
N GLY A 21 -57.60 47.83 21.64
CA GLY A 21 -58.53 48.88 21.24
C GLY A 21 -59.99 48.47 21.14
N ASN A 22 -60.78 49.33 21.86
CA ASN A 22 -62.15 49.57 21.48
C ASN A 22 -62.53 51.10 21.54
N LEU A 23 -61.55 51.95 21.66
CA LEU A 23 -61.76 53.39 21.61
C LEU A 23 -61.22 54.17 20.42
N ILE A 24 -60.35 53.50 19.68
CA ILE A 24 -59.88 53.92 18.36
C ILE A 24 -60.00 52.70 17.50
N GLN A 25 -60.64 52.75 16.36
CA GLN A 25 -60.81 51.63 15.40
C GLN A 25 -59.46 51.11 14.84
N THR A 26 -58.47 50.92 15.68
CA THR A 26 -57.18 50.36 15.28
C THR A 26 -57.19 48.87 15.68
N ARG A 27 -57.05 47.98 14.70
CA ARG A 27 -56.95 46.52 14.84
C ARG A 27 -55.64 46.05 15.50
N HIS A 28 -54.82 47.02 15.99
CA HIS A 28 -53.46 46.75 16.45
C HIS A 28 -53.25 47.18 17.90
N PRO A 29 -52.45 46.47 18.71
CA PRO A 29 -52.14 46.84 20.08
C PRO A 29 -51.33 48.13 20.09
N ILE A 30 -51.67 49.01 21.04
CA ILE A 30 -50.96 50.28 21.28
C ILE A 30 -50.25 50.16 22.63
N LEU A 31 -48.93 50.39 22.66
CA LEU A 31 -48.15 50.46 23.87
C LEU A 31 -48.18 51.91 24.39
N LEU A 32 -48.82 52.10 25.55
CA LEU A 32 -48.78 53.38 26.21
C LEU A 32 -47.66 53.40 27.23
N VAL A 33 -46.72 54.30 27.04
CA VAL A 33 -45.60 54.53 27.96
C VAL A 33 -45.88 55.84 28.71
N ARG A 34 -46.03 55.73 30.01
CA ARG A 34 -46.22 56.94 30.90
C ARG A 34 -44.89 57.20 31.62
N ASP A 35 -44.30 58.36 31.37
CA ASP A 35 -43.09 58.81 32.05
C ASP A 35 -43.51 59.84 33.09
N ILE A 36 -43.12 59.61 34.35
CA ILE A 36 -43.44 60.50 35.47
C ILE A 36 -42.14 61.17 35.95
N ARG A 37 -42.05 62.50 35.81
CA ARG A 37 -40.91 63.25 36.27
C ARG A 37 -41.40 64.35 37.25
N GLY A 38 -41.24 64.08 38.55
CA GLY A 38 -41.73 64.93 39.58
C GLY A 38 -43.27 65.13 39.58
N SER A 39 -43.78 66.32 39.42
CA SER A 39 -45.21 66.62 39.30
C SER A 39 -45.76 66.55 37.87
N PHE A 40 -44.91 66.30 36.91
CA PHE A 40 -45.26 66.16 35.47
C PHE A 40 -45.25 64.73 35.03
N PHE A 41 -46.14 64.37 34.11
CA PHE A 41 -46.14 63.11 33.46
C PHE A 41 -46.34 63.32 31.95
N SER A 42 -45.69 62.49 31.19
CA SER A 42 -45.91 62.35 29.74
C SER A 42 -46.38 60.94 29.41
N VAL A 43 -47.28 60.84 28.44
CA VAL A 43 -47.75 59.53 27.91
C VAL A 43 -47.39 59.51 26.46
N SER A 44 -46.60 58.54 26.10
CA SER A 44 -46.24 58.27 24.72
C SER A 44 -46.98 57.00 24.27
N ALA A 45 -47.60 57.06 23.11
CA ALA A 45 -48.21 55.88 22.47
C ALA A 45 -47.26 55.36 21.40
N ILE A 46 -46.86 54.12 21.52
CA ILE A 46 -46.07 53.46 20.54
C ILE A 46 -46.92 52.37 19.80
N ASP A 47 -47.01 52.51 18.53
CA ASP A 47 -47.77 51.57 17.73
C ASP A 47 -47.14 50.15 17.82
N GLY A 48 -47.95 49.19 18.24
CA GLY A 48 -47.50 47.76 18.34
C GLY A 48 -47.07 47.18 17.02
N VAL A 49 -47.60 47.72 15.90
CA VAL A 49 -47.13 47.29 14.54
C VAL A 49 -45.67 47.68 14.30
N TYR A 50 -45.23 48.83 14.82
CA TYR A 50 -43.84 49.23 14.73
C TYR A 50 -42.93 48.28 15.51
N VAL A 51 -43.30 47.94 16.75
CA VAL A 51 -42.54 46.98 17.57
C VAL A 51 -42.50 45.60 16.88
N GLN A 52 -43.64 45.14 16.36
CA GLN A 52 -43.75 43.91 15.62
C GLN A 52 -42.84 43.90 14.36
N THR A 53 -42.85 45.00 13.59
CA THR A 53 -42.02 45.12 12.37
C THR A 53 -40.53 45.04 12.72
N VAL A 54 -40.11 45.72 13.79
CA VAL A 54 -38.70 45.62 14.26
C VAL A 54 -38.37 44.21 14.73
N MET A 55 -39.26 43.55 15.45
CA MET A 55 -39.06 42.15 15.86
C MET A 55 -38.96 41.22 14.65
N GLN A 56 -39.80 41.40 13.64
CA GLN A 56 -39.76 40.63 12.40
C GLN A 56 -38.46 40.80 11.62
N GLN A 57 -37.96 42.05 11.55
CA GLN A 57 -36.67 42.33 10.91
C GLN A 57 -35.48 41.69 11.64
N LEU A 58 -35.56 41.53 12.96
CA LEU A 58 -34.56 40.91 13.78
C LEU A 58 -34.68 39.38 13.84
N THR A 59 -35.82 38.82 13.37
CA THR A 59 -36.09 37.38 13.41
C THR A 59 -35.41 36.70 12.22
N GLU A 60 -34.29 36.04 12.47
CA GLU A 60 -33.69 35.10 11.51
C GLU A 60 -34.50 33.80 11.46
N SER A 61 -34.41 33.07 10.36
CA SER A 61 -35.20 31.86 10.14
C SER A 61 -35.07 30.88 11.32
N GLY A 62 -36.14 30.66 12.03
CA GLY A 62 -36.26 29.71 13.14
C GLY A 62 -35.96 30.23 14.53
N SER A 63 -35.71 31.51 14.70
CA SER A 63 -35.71 32.17 16.01
C SER A 63 -37.10 32.70 16.33
N VAL A 64 -37.50 32.67 17.59
CA VAL A 64 -38.72 33.29 18.09
C VAL A 64 -38.28 34.39 19.03
N ILE A 65 -38.66 35.65 18.67
CA ILE A 65 -38.41 36.83 19.50
C ILE A 65 -39.70 37.18 20.23
N GLN A 66 -39.59 37.38 21.53
CA GLN A 66 -40.70 37.75 22.40
C GLN A 66 -40.30 39.03 23.18
N PHE A 67 -41.18 39.99 23.14
CA PHE A 67 -41.06 41.23 23.88
C PHE A 67 -42.02 41.22 25.07
N THR A 68 -41.51 41.27 26.28
CA THR A 68 -42.27 41.13 27.51
C THR A 68 -42.34 42.46 28.28
N ILE A 69 -43.54 42.88 28.64
CA ILE A 69 -43.77 44.02 29.50
C ILE A 69 -44.68 43.57 30.62
N GLY A 70 -44.19 43.63 31.86
CA GLY A 70 -44.90 43.04 32.99
C GLY A 70 -45.29 41.61 32.77
N ASN A 71 -46.61 41.33 32.71
CA ASN A 71 -47.12 39.98 32.50
C ASN A 71 -47.62 39.71 31.05
N VAL A 72 -47.35 40.60 30.12
CA VAL A 72 -47.85 40.52 28.75
C VAL A 72 -46.67 40.33 27.81
N ASN A 73 -46.79 39.33 26.97
CA ASN A 73 -45.82 38.98 25.93
C ASN A 73 -46.37 39.32 24.56
N LEU A 74 -45.61 40.09 23.80
CA LEU A 74 -45.85 40.35 22.37
C LEU A 74 -44.92 39.45 21.57
N HIS A 75 -45.46 38.64 20.71
CA HIS A 75 -44.73 37.76 19.83
C HIS A 75 -44.45 38.41 18.47
N SER A 76 -43.46 37.91 17.74
CA SER A 76 -43.08 38.41 16.42
C SER A 76 -44.20 38.26 15.34
N ASP A 77 -45.19 37.39 15.56
CA ASP A 77 -46.39 37.29 14.73
C ASP A 77 -47.49 38.30 15.07
N GLY A 78 -47.24 39.14 16.06
CA GLY A 78 -48.18 40.16 16.55
C GLY A 78 -49.19 39.63 17.57
N SER A 79 -49.13 38.34 17.94
CA SER A 79 -49.97 37.77 18.99
C SER A 79 -49.55 38.22 20.37
N LEU A 80 -50.57 38.35 21.28
CA LEU A 80 -50.33 38.64 22.67
C LEU A 80 -50.62 37.43 23.53
N SER A 81 -49.75 37.13 24.49
CA SER A 81 -49.97 36.06 25.47
C SER A 81 -49.68 36.54 26.89
N TRP A 82 -50.32 35.87 27.86
CA TRP A 82 -50.15 36.15 29.30
C TRP A 82 -49.29 35.08 29.98
N GLU A 83 -48.87 34.05 29.22
CA GLU A 83 -48.03 32.96 29.70
C GLU A 83 -46.66 33.05 29.07
N SER A 84 -45.62 32.63 29.82
CA SER A 84 -44.29 32.46 29.27
C SER A 84 -44.31 31.39 28.21
N TYR A 85 -43.57 31.60 27.13
CA TYR A 85 -43.43 30.61 26.06
C TYR A 85 -42.88 29.27 26.59
N SER A 86 -43.70 28.22 26.56
CA SER A 86 -43.36 26.88 27.06
C SER A 86 -42.94 25.92 25.96
N GLY A 87 -42.53 26.43 24.80
CA GLY A 87 -42.05 25.58 23.70
C GLY A 87 -40.73 24.85 24.04
N LYS A 88 -40.50 23.67 23.43
CA LYS A 88 -39.22 23.00 23.55
C LYS A 88 -38.12 23.80 22.84
N THR A 89 -37.44 24.68 23.60
CA THR A 89 -36.35 25.51 23.11
C THR A 89 -35.02 24.90 23.52
N VAL A 90 -34.03 24.95 22.61
CA VAL A 90 -32.68 24.46 22.87
C VAL A 90 -31.75 25.54 23.38
N ALA A 91 -32.01 26.76 22.98
CA ALA A 91 -31.31 27.95 23.47
C ALA A 91 -32.30 29.07 23.80
N PHE A 92 -32.10 29.69 24.92
CA PHE A 92 -32.91 30.81 25.41
C PHE A 92 -31.98 31.86 25.99
N GLN A 93 -32.15 33.08 25.52
CA GLN A 93 -31.45 34.25 26.10
C GLN A 93 -32.48 35.35 26.37
N LYS A 94 -32.41 35.91 27.56
CA LYS A 94 -33.24 37.01 27.99
C LYS A 94 -32.36 38.21 28.32
N VAL A 95 -32.74 39.35 27.80
CA VAL A 95 -32.08 40.65 28.08
C VAL A 95 -33.12 41.60 28.63
N SER A 96 -32.87 42.10 29.82
CA SER A 96 -33.71 43.09 30.48
C SER A 96 -33.17 44.49 30.21
N SER A 97 -34.05 45.43 30.00
CA SER A 97 -33.66 46.84 29.83
C SER A 97 -33.37 47.44 31.17
N ASP A 98 -32.22 48.11 31.37
CA ASP A 98 -31.85 48.81 32.57
C ASP A 98 -32.66 50.16 32.75
N ARG A 99 -33.21 50.61 31.64
CA ARG A 99 -33.90 51.96 31.63
C ARG A 99 -35.41 51.86 31.62
N TYR A 100 -35.95 50.75 31.07
CA TYR A 100 -37.37 50.57 30.86
C TYR A 100 -37.84 49.20 31.35
N PRO A 101 -39.08 49.04 31.86
CA PRO A 101 -39.55 47.80 32.42
C PRO A 101 -40.01 46.84 31.31
N PHE A 102 -39.07 46.43 30.44
CA PHE A 102 -39.32 45.37 29.45
C PHE A 102 -38.16 44.45 29.34
N ASP A 103 -38.47 43.25 28.93
CA ASP A 103 -37.52 42.19 28.62
C ASP A 103 -37.67 41.79 27.16
N LEU A 104 -36.54 41.51 26.53
CA LEU A 104 -36.49 40.88 25.23
C LEU A 104 -35.96 39.46 25.39
N SER A 105 -36.68 38.49 24.90
CA SER A 105 -36.22 37.08 24.91
C SER A 105 -36.16 36.53 23.50
N VAL A 106 -35.09 35.79 23.23
CA VAL A 106 -34.86 35.09 21.97
C VAL A 106 -34.76 33.63 22.27
N SER A 107 -35.50 32.82 21.54
CA SER A 107 -35.49 31.36 21.65
C SER A 107 -35.27 30.70 20.30
N LEU A 108 -34.51 29.63 20.28
CA LEU A 108 -34.19 28.82 19.10
C LEU A 108 -34.80 27.42 19.27
N ASN A 109 -35.39 26.88 18.21
CA ASN A 109 -35.89 25.50 18.23
C ASN A 109 -34.88 24.52 17.64
N ASN A 110 -35.07 23.23 17.87
CA ASN A 110 -34.17 22.14 17.39
C ASN A 110 -34.05 22.09 15.86
N SER A 111 -35.12 22.37 15.14
CA SER A 111 -35.12 22.27 13.66
C SER A 111 -34.25 23.34 13.02
N SER A 112 -34.17 24.52 13.62
CA SER A 112 -33.35 25.63 13.13
C SER A 112 -31.87 25.42 13.35
N ILE A 113 -31.51 24.85 14.52
CA ILE A 113 -30.11 24.49 14.82
C ILE A 113 -29.63 23.38 13.91
N LEU A 114 -30.44 22.35 13.71
CA LEU A 114 -30.10 21.26 12.79
C LEU A 114 -29.96 21.74 11.35
N GLY A 115 -30.87 22.61 10.89
CA GLY A 115 -30.80 23.19 9.55
C GLY A 115 -29.52 24.02 9.32
N ALA A 116 -29.17 24.88 10.28
CA ALA A 116 -27.94 25.67 10.24
C ALA A 116 -26.68 24.74 10.24
N TRP A 117 -26.68 23.73 11.13
CA TRP A 117 -25.59 22.76 11.22
C TRP A 117 -25.41 22.00 9.88
N PHE A 118 -26.49 21.53 9.28
CA PHE A 118 -26.43 20.85 7.95
C PHE A 118 -25.93 21.79 6.85
N MET A 119 -26.34 23.06 6.87
CA MET A 119 -25.84 24.05 5.90
C MET A 119 -24.31 24.25 6.00
N TYR A 120 -23.78 24.31 7.21
CA TYR A 120 -22.35 24.44 7.45
C TYR A 120 -21.58 23.13 7.11
N GLN A 121 -22.18 21.98 7.41
CA GLN A 121 -21.49 20.69 7.24
C GLN A 121 -21.61 20.09 5.82
N LYS A 122 -22.52 20.56 4.98
CA LYS A 122 -22.75 19.99 3.64
C LYS A 122 -21.50 19.87 2.79
N MET A 123 -20.62 20.87 2.82
CA MET A 123 -19.35 20.86 2.08
C MET A 123 -18.40 19.77 2.58
N HIS A 124 -18.32 19.60 3.90
CA HIS A 124 -17.49 18.56 4.52
C HIS A 124 -18.02 17.15 4.23
N ILE A 125 -19.35 16.97 4.27
CA ILE A 125 -20.00 15.69 3.93
C ILE A 125 -19.72 15.31 2.46
N VAL A 126 -19.84 16.26 1.54
CA VAL A 126 -19.55 16.05 0.12
C VAL A 126 -18.07 15.71 -0.09
N LEU A 127 -17.17 16.44 0.58
CA LEU A 127 -15.74 16.19 0.49
C LEU A 127 -15.35 14.81 1.03
N MET A 128 -15.91 14.41 2.18
CA MET A 128 -15.70 13.08 2.77
C MET A 128 -16.25 11.96 1.88
N ALA A 129 -17.42 12.16 1.28
CA ALA A 129 -17.99 11.20 0.33
C ALA A 129 -17.10 11.04 -0.92
N LEU A 130 -16.59 12.14 -1.47
CA LEU A 130 -15.65 12.13 -2.60
C LEU A 130 -14.35 11.38 -2.22
N LEU A 131 -13.78 11.69 -1.07
CA LEU A 131 -12.57 11.02 -0.57
C LEU A 131 -12.80 9.51 -0.41
N PHE A 132 -13.95 9.12 0.13
CA PHE A 132 -14.32 7.70 0.27
C PHE A 132 -14.42 6.99 -1.08
N VAL A 133 -15.03 7.63 -2.08
CA VAL A 133 -15.12 7.09 -3.46
C VAL A 133 -13.73 6.91 -4.07
N VAL A 134 -12.86 7.91 -3.92
CA VAL A 134 -11.47 7.85 -4.43
C VAL A 134 -10.68 6.73 -3.74
N LEU A 135 -10.73 6.65 -2.41
CA LEU A 135 -10.03 5.59 -1.66
C LEU A 135 -10.57 4.20 -2.02
N SER A 136 -11.89 4.05 -2.13
CA SER A 136 -12.51 2.79 -2.56
C SER A 136 -12.07 2.42 -3.99
N GLY A 137 -12.02 3.38 -4.89
CA GLY A 137 -11.50 3.20 -6.26
C GLY A 137 -10.04 2.72 -6.27
N VAL A 138 -9.19 3.32 -5.46
CA VAL A 138 -7.77 2.92 -5.32
C VAL A 138 -7.64 1.50 -4.79
N VAL A 139 -8.39 1.13 -3.73
CA VAL A 139 -8.37 -0.23 -3.16
C VAL A 139 -8.86 -1.27 -4.17
N LEU A 140 -9.93 -0.99 -4.89
CA LEU A 140 -10.45 -1.88 -5.94
C LEU A 140 -9.47 -2.02 -7.11
N PHE A 141 -8.80 -0.94 -7.50
CA PHE A 141 -7.80 -0.96 -8.57
C PHE A 141 -6.56 -1.76 -8.17
N GLN A 142 -6.06 -1.60 -6.93
CA GLN A 142 -4.95 -2.40 -6.40
C GLN A 142 -5.33 -3.88 -6.26
N GLY A 143 -6.54 -4.18 -5.77
CA GLY A 143 -7.06 -5.54 -5.67
C GLY A 143 -7.18 -6.24 -7.03
N ARG A 144 -7.59 -5.53 -8.08
CA ARG A 144 -7.63 -6.06 -9.44
C ARG A 144 -6.24 -6.36 -10.00
N LYS A 145 -5.23 -5.50 -9.74
CA LYS A 145 -3.86 -5.74 -10.19
C LYS A 145 -3.25 -7.02 -9.58
N SER A 146 -3.48 -7.30 -8.29
CA SER A 146 -2.95 -8.53 -7.68
C SER A 146 -3.68 -9.81 -8.11
N PHE A 147 -4.93 -9.72 -8.56
CA PHE A 147 -5.69 -10.87 -9.09
C PHE A 147 -5.35 -11.15 -10.57
N SER A 148 -4.91 -10.14 -11.28
CA SER A 148 -4.53 -10.19 -12.70
C SER A 148 -3.16 -10.83 -12.91
N LEU A 149 -2.21 -10.67 -11.97
CA LEU A 149 -0.82 -11.08 -12.20
C LEU A 149 -0.63 -12.61 -12.27
N ASP A 150 -1.36 -13.38 -11.48
CA ASP A 150 -1.29 -14.86 -11.54
C ASP A 150 -1.91 -15.38 -12.84
N ASP A 151 -3.00 -14.76 -13.30
CA ASP A 151 -3.61 -15.09 -14.60
C ASP A 151 -2.71 -14.64 -15.77
N ASP A 152 -2.08 -13.48 -15.65
CA ASP A 152 -1.13 -12.97 -16.65
C ASP A 152 0.10 -13.90 -16.76
N ILE A 153 0.65 -14.37 -15.63
CA ILE A 153 1.74 -15.37 -15.62
C ILE A 153 1.30 -16.64 -16.34
N LYS A 154 0.10 -17.13 -16.07
CA LYS A 154 -0.43 -18.34 -16.72
C LYS A 154 -0.62 -18.15 -18.23
N LEU A 155 -1.08 -16.99 -18.65
CA LEU A 155 -1.19 -16.64 -20.07
C LEU A 155 0.20 -16.46 -20.70
N GLY A 156 1.13 -15.81 -20.00
CA GLY A 156 2.51 -15.60 -20.45
C GLY A 156 3.26 -16.90 -20.66
N ILE A 157 3.05 -17.93 -19.80
CA ILE A 157 3.63 -19.26 -20.00
C ILE A 157 3.09 -19.88 -21.30
N LYS A 158 1.78 -19.81 -21.54
CA LYS A 158 1.15 -20.31 -22.76
C LYS A 158 1.56 -19.53 -24.01
N GLY A 159 1.79 -18.24 -23.86
CA GLY A 159 2.21 -17.31 -24.91
C GLY A 159 3.72 -17.36 -25.21
N ASN A 160 4.51 -18.17 -24.48
CA ASN A 160 5.97 -18.19 -24.56
C ASN A 160 6.61 -16.81 -24.33
N GLU A 161 6.07 -16.04 -23.39
CA GLU A 161 6.56 -14.70 -23.05
C GLU A 161 7.77 -14.73 -22.08
N PHE A 162 7.99 -15.89 -21.42
CA PHE A 162 9.14 -16.12 -20.53
C PHE A 162 10.32 -16.65 -21.33
N ILE A 163 11.31 -15.78 -21.51
CA ILE A 163 12.47 -16.02 -22.37
C ILE A 163 13.69 -16.36 -21.51
N ALA A 164 14.46 -17.37 -21.95
CA ALA A 164 15.71 -17.75 -21.35
C ALA A 164 16.83 -16.76 -21.72
N TYR A 165 17.38 -16.09 -20.71
CA TYR A 165 18.61 -15.31 -20.80
C TYR A 165 19.75 -16.09 -20.17
N GLY A 166 20.96 -15.94 -20.65
CA GLY A 166 22.16 -16.56 -20.09
C GLY A 166 23.12 -15.52 -19.56
N GLN A 167 23.71 -15.77 -18.39
CA GLN A 167 24.84 -15.01 -17.89
C GLN A 167 26.08 -15.91 -17.84
N ARG A 168 27.20 -15.42 -18.38
CA ARG A 168 28.43 -16.21 -18.54
C ARG A 168 29.04 -16.61 -17.21
N ILE A 169 29.43 -17.89 -17.09
CA ILE A 169 30.29 -18.42 -16.05
C ILE A 169 31.65 -18.68 -16.68
N VAL A 170 32.68 -18.09 -16.13
CA VAL A 170 34.06 -18.12 -16.67
C VAL A 170 34.94 -19.01 -15.81
N ASP A 171 35.74 -19.88 -16.42
CA ASP A 171 36.84 -20.57 -15.76
C ASP A 171 38.02 -19.59 -15.65
N LEU A 172 38.37 -19.24 -14.41
CA LEU A 172 39.44 -18.28 -14.12
C LEU A 172 40.83 -18.77 -14.48
N ASP A 173 41.04 -20.08 -14.55
CA ASP A 173 42.33 -20.66 -14.92
C ASP A 173 42.51 -20.64 -16.44
N LYS A 174 41.48 -21.03 -17.16
CA LYS A 174 41.49 -21.10 -18.63
C LYS A 174 41.17 -19.72 -19.26
N ASN A 175 40.65 -18.79 -18.49
CA ASN A 175 40.13 -17.48 -18.94
C ASN A 175 39.16 -17.64 -20.14
N SER A 176 38.27 -18.63 -20.05
CA SER A 176 37.28 -18.96 -21.09
C SER A 176 35.90 -19.16 -20.47
N VAL A 177 34.84 -18.92 -21.25
CA VAL A 177 33.48 -19.20 -20.83
C VAL A 177 33.30 -20.70 -20.72
N SER A 178 32.89 -21.17 -19.54
CA SER A 178 32.70 -22.60 -19.22
C SER A 178 31.24 -22.97 -19.01
N GLY A 179 30.36 -22.00 -18.89
CA GLY A 179 28.94 -22.22 -18.65
C GLY A 179 28.14 -20.95 -18.68
N MET A 180 26.88 -21.09 -18.37
CA MET A 180 25.96 -19.95 -18.16
C MET A 180 24.91 -20.28 -17.12
N GLU A 181 24.53 -19.29 -16.35
CA GLU A 181 23.32 -19.32 -15.53
C GLU A 181 22.13 -18.88 -16.39
N ILE A 182 21.03 -19.64 -16.30
CA ILE A 182 19.78 -19.37 -17.01
C ILE A 182 18.89 -18.51 -16.12
N LEU A 183 18.61 -17.33 -16.62
CA LEU A 183 17.81 -16.31 -15.96
C LEU A 183 16.53 -16.04 -16.75
N VAL A 184 15.39 -16.18 -16.13
CA VAL A 184 14.11 -15.87 -16.79
C VAL A 184 13.95 -14.36 -17.00
N ARG A 185 13.41 -13.98 -18.15
CA ARG A 185 12.92 -12.61 -18.43
C ARG A 185 11.50 -12.70 -18.98
N TRP A 186 10.60 -11.93 -18.41
CA TRP A 186 9.24 -11.86 -18.92
C TRP A 186 9.13 -10.71 -19.93
N ILE A 187 8.93 -11.08 -21.20
CA ILE A 187 8.74 -10.11 -22.29
C ILE A 187 7.22 -9.98 -22.53
N HIS A 188 6.60 -9.11 -21.75
CA HIS A 188 5.16 -8.94 -21.81
C HIS A 188 4.76 -8.11 -23.05
N PRO A 189 3.71 -8.48 -23.79
CA PRO A 189 3.38 -7.84 -25.08
C PRO A 189 2.99 -6.36 -24.98
N THR A 190 2.47 -5.92 -23.84
CA THR A 190 2.07 -4.52 -23.62
C THR A 190 2.94 -3.75 -22.65
N GLU A 191 3.49 -4.43 -21.61
CA GLU A 191 4.28 -3.81 -20.54
C GLU A 191 5.80 -3.85 -20.84
N GLY A 192 6.23 -4.55 -21.88
CA GLY A 192 7.63 -4.76 -22.19
C GLY A 192 8.32 -5.73 -21.23
N ILE A 193 9.55 -5.44 -20.83
CA ILE A 193 10.32 -6.32 -19.94
C ILE A 193 9.87 -6.12 -18.50
N ILE A 194 9.24 -7.15 -17.92
CA ILE A 194 8.87 -7.18 -16.50
C ILE A 194 10.03 -7.82 -15.71
N ARG A 195 10.41 -7.14 -14.61
CA ARG A 195 11.53 -7.57 -13.77
C ARG A 195 11.19 -8.85 -12.98
N PRO A 196 12.17 -9.78 -12.82
CA PRO A 196 11.96 -11.04 -12.10
C PRO A 196 11.46 -10.87 -10.65
N ASP A 197 11.95 -9.88 -9.93
CA ASP A 197 11.55 -9.60 -8.55
C ASP A 197 10.06 -9.27 -8.39
N LEU A 198 9.38 -8.87 -9.46
CA LEU A 198 7.95 -8.57 -9.45
C LEU A 198 7.08 -9.82 -9.68
N PHE A 199 7.50 -10.79 -10.51
CA PHE A 199 6.65 -11.92 -10.86
C PHE A 199 7.08 -13.26 -10.25
N ILE A 200 8.37 -13.48 -9.98
CA ILE A 200 8.85 -14.75 -9.41
C ILE A 200 8.15 -15.09 -8.09
N PRO A 201 8.01 -14.16 -7.10
CA PRO A 201 7.30 -14.48 -5.86
C PRO A 201 5.83 -14.86 -6.06
N HIS A 202 5.18 -14.36 -7.11
CA HIS A 202 3.82 -14.74 -7.51
C HIS A 202 3.79 -16.13 -8.16
N ALA A 203 4.71 -16.39 -9.09
CA ALA A 203 4.86 -17.70 -9.75
C ALA A 203 5.14 -18.80 -8.71
N GLU A 204 5.95 -18.51 -7.70
CA GLU A 204 6.22 -19.43 -6.59
C GLU A 204 4.96 -19.69 -5.77
N ARG A 205 4.25 -18.66 -5.31
CA ARG A 205 3.02 -18.84 -4.51
C ARG A 205 1.95 -19.61 -5.24
N SER A 206 1.73 -19.31 -6.52
CA SER A 206 0.71 -19.96 -7.36
C SER A 206 1.14 -21.34 -7.90
N GLY A 207 2.42 -21.73 -7.75
CA GLY A 207 2.99 -22.96 -8.33
C GLY A 207 3.30 -22.85 -9.82
N MET A 208 3.09 -21.69 -10.44
CA MET A 208 3.42 -21.45 -11.84
C MET A 208 4.93 -21.44 -12.11
N ILE A 209 5.76 -21.37 -11.08
CA ILE A 209 7.22 -21.47 -11.22
C ILE A 209 7.65 -22.80 -11.86
N ILE A 210 6.97 -23.91 -11.55
CA ILE A 210 7.28 -25.23 -12.11
C ILE A 210 7.08 -25.26 -13.64
N PRO A 211 5.89 -24.97 -14.20
CA PRO A 211 5.71 -24.94 -15.65
C PRO A 211 6.54 -23.85 -16.33
N MET A 212 6.86 -22.77 -15.66
CA MET A 212 7.77 -21.73 -16.17
C MET A 212 9.18 -22.27 -16.34
N THR A 213 9.76 -22.89 -15.30
CA THR A 213 11.10 -23.53 -15.36
C THR A 213 11.15 -24.63 -16.42
N ARG A 214 10.11 -25.45 -16.53
CA ARG A 214 9.98 -26.45 -17.59
C ARG A 214 10.03 -25.85 -19.00
N SER A 215 9.36 -24.70 -19.19
CA SER A 215 9.43 -23.96 -20.47
C SER A 215 10.86 -23.51 -20.78
N LEU A 216 11.63 -23.05 -19.76
CA LEU A 216 13.03 -22.67 -19.95
C LEU A 216 13.91 -23.87 -20.31
N PHE A 217 13.71 -25.03 -19.70
CA PHE A 217 14.42 -26.28 -20.10
C PHE A 217 14.22 -26.58 -21.58
N VAL A 218 12.98 -26.54 -22.07
CA VAL A 218 12.65 -26.78 -23.47
C VAL A 218 13.33 -25.77 -24.41
N GLN A 219 13.26 -24.49 -24.08
CA GLN A 219 13.89 -23.42 -24.88
C GLN A 219 15.41 -23.62 -24.96
N VAL A 220 16.06 -23.81 -23.80
CA VAL A 220 17.52 -23.94 -23.72
C VAL A 220 17.98 -25.21 -24.46
N ALA A 221 17.28 -26.32 -24.31
CA ALA A 221 17.60 -27.55 -25.05
C ALA A 221 17.53 -27.35 -26.59
N SER A 222 16.53 -26.63 -27.07
CA SER A 222 16.40 -26.25 -28.47
C SER A 222 17.59 -25.41 -28.96
N HIS A 223 18.03 -24.43 -28.16
CA HIS A 223 19.18 -23.58 -28.49
C HIS A 223 20.51 -24.37 -28.46
N ILE A 224 20.69 -25.30 -27.50
CA ILE A 224 21.85 -26.19 -27.43
C ILE A 224 21.95 -27.03 -28.70
N ASN A 225 20.85 -27.63 -29.14
CA ASN A 225 20.82 -28.50 -30.30
C ASN A 225 21.11 -27.78 -31.62
N SER A 226 20.70 -26.49 -31.70
CA SER A 226 20.94 -25.65 -32.88
C SER A 226 22.29 -24.94 -32.86
N SER A 227 23.07 -25.08 -31.78
CA SER A 227 24.35 -24.40 -31.59
C SER A 227 25.54 -25.32 -31.42
N SER A 228 26.75 -24.78 -31.61
CA SER A 228 27.98 -25.43 -31.19
C SER A 228 28.27 -25.02 -29.76
N VAL A 229 28.24 -25.98 -28.84
CA VAL A 229 28.51 -25.81 -27.43
C VAL A 229 29.83 -26.50 -27.08
N PRO A 230 30.73 -25.86 -26.30
CA PRO A 230 31.97 -26.52 -25.85
C PRO A 230 31.69 -27.76 -24.99
N ASP A 231 32.56 -28.76 -25.06
CA ASP A 231 32.48 -29.96 -24.23
C ASP A 231 32.54 -29.62 -22.74
N GLY A 232 31.65 -30.24 -21.96
CA GLY A 232 31.56 -30.01 -20.52
C GLY A 232 31.01 -28.65 -20.12
N PHE A 233 30.29 -27.97 -21.02
CA PHE A 233 29.68 -26.66 -20.75
C PHE A 233 28.56 -26.77 -19.73
N TYR A 234 28.55 -25.87 -18.75
CA TYR A 234 27.54 -25.85 -17.67
C TYR A 234 26.30 -25.02 -18.06
N PHE A 235 25.13 -25.59 -17.80
CA PHE A 235 23.87 -24.86 -17.81
C PHE A 235 23.27 -24.96 -16.42
N SER A 236 23.14 -23.82 -15.71
CA SER A 236 22.53 -23.81 -14.40
C SER A 236 21.16 -23.15 -14.43
N PHE A 237 20.23 -23.76 -13.71
CA PHE A 237 18.83 -23.32 -13.61
C PHE A 237 18.45 -23.12 -12.16
N ASN A 238 17.81 -22.01 -11.87
CA ASN A 238 17.23 -21.72 -10.57
C ASN A 238 16.01 -22.61 -10.33
N ILE A 239 15.97 -23.30 -9.19
CA ILE A 239 14.84 -24.09 -8.72
C ILE A 239 14.45 -23.64 -7.32
N THR A 240 13.23 -23.97 -6.90
CA THR A 240 12.67 -23.63 -5.59
C THR A 240 12.29 -24.89 -4.82
N ALA A 241 12.02 -24.77 -3.53
CA ALA A 241 11.54 -25.88 -2.70
C ALA A 241 10.27 -26.55 -3.30
N LYS A 242 9.47 -25.82 -4.07
CA LYS A 242 8.29 -26.38 -4.74
C LYS A 242 8.62 -27.41 -5.82
N HIS A 243 9.76 -27.26 -6.51
CA HIS A 243 10.23 -28.25 -7.48
C HIS A 243 10.65 -29.56 -6.81
N CYS A 244 11.01 -29.52 -5.52
CA CYS A 244 11.48 -30.67 -4.76
C CYS A 244 10.35 -31.45 -4.04
N THR A 245 9.08 -31.09 -4.27
CA THR A 245 7.92 -31.71 -3.58
C THR A 245 7.54 -33.10 -4.12
N ASP A 246 7.96 -33.43 -5.34
CA ASP A 246 7.72 -34.73 -6.00
C ASP A 246 8.87 -35.08 -6.93
N MET A 247 8.69 -36.14 -7.73
CA MET A 247 9.69 -36.60 -8.68
C MET A 247 9.67 -35.90 -10.03
N GLY A 248 8.77 -34.90 -10.21
CA GLY A 248 8.63 -34.19 -11.49
C GLY A 248 9.89 -33.43 -11.90
N LEU A 249 10.66 -32.91 -10.93
CA LEU A 249 11.97 -32.29 -11.23
C LEU A 249 12.97 -33.31 -11.83
N TYR A 250 13.00 -34.53 -11.32
CA TYR A 250 13.84 -35.59 -11.89
C TYR A 250 13.46 -35.89 -13.34
N ASP A 251 12.17 -36.05 -13.61
CA ASP A 251 11.66 -36.33 -14.96
C ASP A 251 11.96 -35.17 -15.93
N ASP A 252 11.82 -33.91 -15.48
CA ASP A 252 12.18 -32.75 -16.28
C ASP A 252 13.67 -32.69 -16.60
N CYS A 253 14.56 -32.99 -15.63
CA CYS A 253 15.99 -33.04 -15.82
C CYS A 253 16.39 -34.19 -16.78
N MET A 254 15.78 -35.35 -16.63
CA MET A 254 16.07 -36.51 -17.54
C MET A 254 15.61 -36.20 -18.96
N THR A 255 14.46 -35.56 -19.13
CA THR A 255 13.96 -35.10 -20.44
C THR A 255 14.94 -34.10 -21.08
N PHE A 256 15.45 -33.15 -20.30
CA PHE A 256 16.45 -32.18 -20.78
C PHE A 256 17.75 -32.87 -21.21
N LEU A 257 18.31 -33.75 -20.37
CA LEU A 257 19.56 -34.46 -20.67
C LEU A 257 19.41 -35.39 -21.87
N GLU A 258 18.30 -36.12 -22.00
CA GLU A 258 18.05 -36.99 -23.16
C GLU A 258 17.89 -36.15 -24.45
N SER A 259 17.21 -35.00 -24.37
CA SER A 259 17.04 -34.11 -25.53
C SER A 259 18.35 -33.46 -25.99
N THR A 260 19.36 -33.41 -25.14
CA THR A 260 20.70 -32.84 -25.43
C THR A 260 21.83 -33.84 -25.39
N LYS A 261 21.53 -35.13 -25.44
CA LYS A 261 22.52 -36.26 -25.29
C LYS A 261 23.67 -36.24 -26.29
N ASP A 262 23.45 -35.65 -27.47
CA ASP A 262 24.50 -35.54 -28.52
C ASP A 262 25.51 -34.43 -28.20
N LYS A 263 25.30 -33.70 -27.11
CA LYS A 263 26.18 -32.65 -26.59
C LYS A 263 26.74 -33.07 -25.23
N ASN A 264 28.03 -32.93 -25.05
CA ASN A 264 28.67 -33.19 -23.76
C ASN A 264 28.49 -31.95 -22.87
N ILE A 265 27.33 -31.83 -22.19
CA ILE A 265 27.01 -30.73 -21.31
C ILE A 265 26.84 -31.19 -19.86
N SER A 266 26.86 -30.24 -18.94
CA SER A 266 26.60 -30.46 -17.52
C SER A 266 25.38 -29.63 -17.07
N LEU A 267 24.43 -30.26 -16.37
CA LEU A 267 23.26 -29.59 -15.78
C LEU A 267 23.53 -29.33 -14.31
N VAL A 268 23.24 -28.09 -13.89
CA VAL A 268 23.31 -27.61 -12.50
C VAL A 268 21.94 -27.09 -12.09
N LEU A 269 21.48 -27.44 -10.90
CA LEU A 269 20.26 -26.88 -10.28
C LEU A 269 20.69 -26.02 -9.10
N GLU A 270 20.23 -24.79 -9.07
CA GLU A 270 20.57 -23.80 -8.05
C GLU A 270 19.42 -23.60 -7.09
N LEU A 271 19.68 -23.75 -5.79
CA LEU A 271 18.75 -23.53 -4.69
C LEU A 271 19.27 -22.38 -3.85
N THR A 272 18.44 -21.36 -3.59
CA THR A 272 18.82 -20.29 -2.68
C THR A 272 18.90 -20.81 -1.23
N GLU A 273 19.86 -20.29 -0.46
CA GLU A 273 20.03 -20.63 0.95
C GLU A 273 18.75 -20.41 1.78
N ARG A 274 17.93 -19.45 1.42
CA ARG A 274 16.69 -19.08 2.12
C ARG A 274 15.56 -20.07 1.90
N GLU A 275 15.62 -20.86 0.85
CA GLU A 275 14.61 -21.87 0.57
C GLU A 275 14.87 -23.13 1.38
N MET A 276 14.13 -23.27 2.49
CA MET A 276 14.14 -24.49 3.29
C MET A 276 13.49 -25.63 2.49
N VAL A 277 14.28 -26.36 1.73
CA VAL A 277 13.82 -27.64 1.17
C VAL A 277 13.66 -28.61 2.34
N PRO A 278 12.49 -29.27 2.50
CA PRO A 278 12.28 -30.21 3.60
C PRO A 278 13.35 -31.31 3.58
N GLN A 279 14.06 -31.50 4.69
CA GLN A 279 15.02 -32.59 4.87
C GLN A 279 14.28 -33.90 5.18
N ASN A 280 13.47 -34.36 4.25
CA ASN A 280 12.76 -35.62 4.37
C ASN A 280 13.38 -36.67 3.42
N GLU A 281 12.99 -37.93 3.62
CA GLU A 281 13.50 -39.06 2.87
C GLU A 281 13.26 -38.90 1.34
N GLN A 282 12.14 -38.29 0.96
CA GLN A 282 11.78 -38.06 -0.44
C GLN A 282 12.75 -37.08 -1.12
N THR A 283 13.06 -35.96 -0.49
CA THR A 283 13.98 -34.96 -1.01
C THR A 283 15.41 -35.51 -1.09
N LEU A 284 15.87 -36.23 -0.05
CA LEU A 284 17.17 -36.86 -0.06
C LEU A 284 17.27 -37.88 -1.18
N ARG A 285 16.23 -38.68 -1.40
CA ARG A 285 16.16 -39.64 -2.53
C ARG A 285 16.18 -38.90 -3.87
N LEU A 286 15.42 -37.82 -4.04
CA LEU A 286 15.43 -37.02 -5.26
C LEU A 286 16.84 -36.50 -5.59
N PHE A 287 17.51 -35.88 -4.62
CA PHE A 287 18.86 -35.33 -4.82
C PHE A 287 19.90 -36.41 -5.10
N LYS A 288 19.78 -37.56 -4.42
CA LYS A 288 20.64 -38.71 -4.73
C LYS A 288 20.43 -39.15 -6.16
N MET A 289 19.20 -39.34 -6.63
CA MET A 289 18.91 -39.78 -8.00
C MET A 289 19.40 -38.76 -9.05
N LEU A 290 19.25 -37.45 -8.77
CA LEU A 290 19.77 -36.37 -9.63
C LEU A 290 21.31 -36.47 -9.73
N ASN A 291 22.01 -36.59 -8.59
CA ASN A 291 23.47 -36.75 -8.59
C ASN A 291 23.94 -38.04 -9.28
N ASP A 292 23.25 -39.16 -9.04
CA ASP A 292 23.54 -40.43 -9.71
C ASP A 292 23.38 -40.34 -11.25
N ALA A 293 22.50 -39.43 -11.72
CA ALA A 293 22.32 -39.11 -13.14
C ALA A 293 23.28 -38.03 -13.66
N GLY A 294 24.22 -37.53 -12.84
CA GLY A 294 25.21 -36.53 -13.24
C GLY A 294 24.74 -35.07 -13.13
N VAL A 295 23.55 -34.85 -12.57
CA VAL A 295 23.05 -33.47 -12.29
C VAL A 295 23.70 -32.93 -11.02
N MET A 296 24.32 -31.76 -11.12
CA MET A 296 24.94 -31.10 -9.97
C MET A 296 23.91 -30.19 -9.25
N ILE A 297 24.03 -30.12 -7.92
CA ILE A 297 23.19 -29.27 -7.10
C ILE A 297 24.05 -28.17 -6.48
N ALA A 298 23.64 -26.92 -6.66
CA ALA A 298 24.30 -25.73 -6.14
C ALA A 298 23.48 -25.10 -5.03
N ILE A 299 24.17 -24.63 -4.00
CA ILE A 299 23.57 -23.66 -3.06
C ILE A 299 23.93 -22.27 -3.52
N ASP A 300 22.93 -21.43 -3.69
CA ASP A 300 23.02 -20.04 -4.10
C ASP A 300 22.88 -19.08 -2.91
N ASP A 301 23.39 -17.84 -3.05
CA ASP A 301 23.38 -16.77 -2.04
C ASP A 301 24.02 -17.18 -0.70
N PHE A 302 25.00 -18.12 -0.69
CA PHE A 302 25.57 -18.67 0.54
C PHE A 302 26.20 -17.61 1.43
N GLY A 303 25.80 -17.60 2.72
CA GLY A 303 26.31 -16.71 3.77
C GLY A 303 25.44 -15.50 4.05
N THR A 304 24.30 -15.32 3.38
CA THR A 304 23.43 -14.13 3.56
C THR A 304 22.43 -14.24 4.70
N GLY A 305 22.31 -15.40 5.40
CA GLY A 305 21.42 -15.37 6.55
C GLY A 305 21.08 -16.62 7.33
N HIS A 306 21.12 -17.82 6.80
CA HIS A 306 20.63 -18.99 7.55
C HIS A 306 21.49 -20.24 7.40
N SER A 307 22.79 -20.08 7.14
CA SER A 307 23.71 -21.18 6.87
C SER A 307 23.73 -22.20 8.00
N SER A 308 22.86 -23.18 7.89
CA SER A 308 23.04 -24.40 8.65
C SER A 308 24.11 -25.23 7.94
N LEU A 309 25.33 -25.30 8.47
CA LEU A 309 26.40 -26.19 7.97
C LEU A 309 25.93 -27.64 7.84
N SER A 310 24.90 -28.03 8.60
CA SER A 310 24.22 -29.32 8.48
C SER A 310 23.58 -29.53 7.10
N TYR A 311 23.17 -28.45 6.44
CA TYR A 311 22.56 -28.51 5.12
C TYR A 311 23.57 -28.90 4.05
N LEU A 312 24.78 -28.36 4.10
CA LEU A 312 25.86 -28.68 3.19
C LEU A 312 26.30 -30.18 3.30
N HIS A 313 26.24 -30.74 4.51
CA HIS A 313 26.70 -32.12 4.75
C HIS A 313 25.69 -33.19 4.27
N ASN A 314 24.38 -32.90 4.29
CA ASN A 314 23.34 -33.91 4.13
C ASN A 314 22.61 -33.92 2.78
N GLN A 315 22.87 -32.97 1.86
CA GLN A 315 21.99 -32.72 0.72
C GLN A 315 22.60 -33.05 -0.66
N HIS A 316 23.67 -33.79 -0.73
CA HIS A 316 24.31 -34.10 -2.02
C HIS A 316 24.71 -32.84 -2.82
N ILE A 317 25.01 -31.75 -2.13
CA ILE A 317 25.45 -30.49 -2.72
C ILE A 317 26.84 -30.69 -3.31
N THR A 318 27.03 -30.15 -4.51
CA THR A 318 28.30 -30.29 -5.26
C THR A 318 28.92 -28.95 -5.61
N VAL A 319 28.13 -27.86 -5.57
CA VAL A 319 28.54 -26.51 -5.92
C VAL A 319 28.10 -25.52 -4.83
N LEU A 320 28.95 -24.55 -4.54
CA LEU A 320 28.65 -23.41 -3.68
C LEU A 320 28.82 -22.12 -4.49
N LYS A 321 27.77 -21.30 -4.55
CA LYS A 321 27.83 -19.97 -5.14
C LYS A 321 28.07 -18.93 -4.04
N LEU A 322 29.15 -18.16 -4.16
CA LEU A 322 29.53 -17.10 -3.24
C LEU A 322 28.84 -15.81 -3.65
N ASP A 323 27.91 -15.34 -2.82
CA ASP A 323 27.07 -14.18 -3.11
C ASP A 323 27.86 -12.90 -3.38
N GLN A 324 27.32 -12.07 -4.27
CA GLN A 324 27.89 -10.79 -4.68
C GLN A 324 28.17 -9.82 -3.51
N SER A 325 27.40 -9.87 -2.40
CA SER A 325 27.60 -8.99 -1.25
C SER A 325 28.95 -9.25 -0.55
N PHE A 326 29.45 -10.47 -0.62
CA PHE A 326 30.82 -10.80 -0.15
C PHE A 326 31.86 -10.34 -1.17
N VAL A 327 31.66 -10.65 -2.44
CA VAL A 327 32.59 -10.28 -3.52
C VAL A 327 32.77 -8.76 -3.63
N ALA A 328 31.70 -7.98 -3.44
CA ALA A 328 31.76 -6.51 -3.43
C ALA A 328 32.64 -5.95 -2.32
N LYS A 329 32.85 -6.70 -1.23
CA LYS A 329 33.67 -6.28 -0.09
C LYS A 329 35.16 -6.69 -0.20
N ILE A 330 35.54 -7.37 -1.27
CA ILE A 330 36.94 -7.71 -1.50
C ILE A 330 37.76 -6.43 -1.61
N ASN A 331 38.85 -6.34 -0.82
CA ASN A 331 39.75 -5.18 -0.69
C ASN A 331 39.11 -3.90 -0.09
N THR A 332 37.95 -3.99 0.56
CA THR A 332 37.34 -2.83 1.23
C THR A 332 37.67 -2.76 2.69
N ASP A 333 37.64 -3.92 3.40
CA ASP A 333 38.01 -4.02 4.82
C ASP A 333 38.61 -5.42 5.13
N ALA A 334 39.40 -5.46 6.22
CA ALA A 334 40.10 -6.70 6.63
C ALA A 334 39.13 -7.77 7.17
N VAL A 335 38.03 -7.40 7.82
CA VAL A 335 37.08 -8.37 8.41
C VAL A 335 36.33 -9.11 7.32
N SER A 336 35.88 -8.41 6.29
CA SER A 336 35.20 -9.02 5.13
C SER A 336 36.11 -9.96 4.39
N GLY A 337 37.41 -9.62 4.28
CA GLY A 337 38.41 -10.53 3.69
C GLY A 337 38.54 -11.85 4.46
N ILE A 338 38.57 -11.81 5.78
CA ILE A 338 38.64 -13.01 6.62
C ILE A 338 37.41 -13.91 6.42
N LEU A 339 36.22 -13.31 6.35
CA LEU A 339 34.98 -14.04 6.16
C LEU A 339 34.93 -14.77 4.79
N ILE A 340 35.31 -14.06 3.73
CA ILE A 340 35.37 -14.64 2.38
C ILE A 340 36.37 -15.81 2.36
N ASP A 341 37.56 -15.65 2.93
CA ASP A 341 38.55 -16.70 3.00
C ASP A 341 38.05 -17.92 3.77
N SER A 342 37.35 -17.71 4.88
CA SER A 342 36.74 -18.80 5.66
C SER A 342 35.68 -19.57 4.89
N ILE A 343 34.84 -18.88 4.10
CA ILE A 343 33.83 -19.54 3.24
C ILE A 343 34.52 -20.37 2.15
N ILE A 344 35.54 -19.82 1.50
CA ILE A 344 36.31 -20.51 0.46
C ILE A 344 36.99 -21.76 1.04
N GLU A 345 37.64 -21.63 2.21
CA GLU A 345 38.28 -22.76 2.90
C GLU A 345 37.26 -23.84 3.28
N LEU A 346 36.10 -23.45 3.81
CA LEU A 346 35.02 -24.39 4.11
C LEU A 346 34.58 -25.15 2.88
N ALA A 347 34.36 -24.47 1.76
CA ALA A 347 33.96 -25.13 0.51
C ALA A 347 35.02 -26.10 0.01
N HIS A 348 36.31 -25.75 0.09
CA HIS A 348 37.41 -26.66 -0.27
C HIS A 348 37.45 -27.89 0.65
N ASN A 349 37.29 -27.71 1.97
CA ASN A 349 37.27 -28.81 2.94
C ASN A 349 36.09 -29.77 2.69
N LEU A 350 34.97 -29.27 2.16
CA LEU A 350 33.80 -30.04 1.77
C LEU A 350 33.89 -30.57 0.33
N SER A 351 35.00 -30.33 -0.39
CA SER A 351 35.21 -30.70 -1.82
C SER A 351 34.14 -30.10 -2.74
N LEU A 352 33.59 -28.96 -2.43
CA LEU A 352 32.59 -28.25 -3.25
C LEU A 352 33.30 -27.46 -4.36
N LYS A 353 32.71 -27.41 -5.54
CA LYS A 353 33.07 -26.42 -6.57
C LYS A 353 32.57 -25.05 -6.15
N ILE A 354 33.40 -24.03 -6.35
CA ILE A 354 33.00 -22.65 -5.99
C ILE A 354 32.77 -21.86 -7.26
N ILE A 355 31.63 -21.16 -7.31
CA ILE A 355 31.32 -20.11 -8.30
C ILE A 355 31.20 -18.79 -7.54
N ALA A 356 32.04 -17.79 -7.84
CA ALA A 356 31.92 -16.47 -7.25
C ALA A 356 31.09 -15.55 -8.13
N GLU A 357 30.16 -14.84 -7.52
CA GLU A 357 29.19 -13.98 -8.18
C GLU A 357 29.50 -12.49 -8.04
N GLY A 358 28.88 -11.65 -8.91
CA GLY A 358 28.97 -10.21 -8.81
C GLY A 358 30.37 -9.65 -9.04
N ILE A 359 31.20 -10.30 -9.83
CA ILE A 359 32.53 -9.80 -10.16
C ILE A 359 32.42 -8.63 -11.13
N GLU A 360 32.83 -7.44 -10.70
CA GLU A 360 32.79 -6.22 -11.48
C GLU A 360 34.18 -5.72 -11.86
N THR A 361 35.22 -6.10 -11.07
CA THR A 361 36.57 -5.59 -11.25
C THR A 361 37.61 -6.71 -11.45
N LYS A 362 38.69 -6.40 -12.20
CA LYS A 362 39.83 -7.30 -12.35
C LYS A 362 40.48 -7.64 -10.99
N GLY A 363 40.48 -6.70 -10.04
CA GLY A 363 41.03 -6.91 -8.70
C GLY A 363 40.32 -8.03 -7.95
N GLN A 364 38.98 -8.06 -7.98
CA GLN A 364 38.16 -9.13 -7.40
C GLN A 364 38.48 -10.48 -8.08
N SER A 365 38.52 -10.52 -9.40
CA SER A 365 38.84 -11.72 -10.16
C SER A 365 40.21 -12.31 -9.78
N ILE A 366 41.25 -11.46 -9.71
CA ILE A 366 42.60 -11.89 -9.34
C ILE A 366 42.65 -12.41 -7.88
N TYR A 367 41.98 -11.72 -6.96
CA TYR A 367 41.91 -12.17 -5.57
C TYR A 367 41.30 -13.57 -5.46
N LEU A 368 40.12 -13.78 -6.04
CA LEU A 368 39.39 -15.04 -6.01
C LEU A 368 40.19 -16.18 -6.65
N LYS A 369 40.80 -15.92 -7.80
CA LYS A 369 41.73 -16.89 -8.46
C LYS A 369 42.87 -17.31 -7.53
N ARG A 370 43.53 -16.37 -6.83
CA ARG A 370 44.62 -16.67 -5.88
C ARG A 370 44.14 -17.49 -4.68
N LYS A 371 42.85 -17.40 -4.32
CA LYS A 371 42.23 -18.19 -3.25
C LYS A 371 41.73 -19.56 -3.72
N GLY A 372 41.99 -19.93 -4.99
CA GLY A 372 41.59 -21.24 -5.55
C GLY A 372 40.17 -21.30 -6.08
N VAL A 373 39.44 -20.16 -6.16
CA VAL A 373 38.14 -20.11 -6.81
C VAL A 373 38.33 -20.29 -8.30
N LYS A 374 37.65 -21.32 -8.86
CA LYS A 374 37.81 -21.69 -10.24
C LYS A 374 36.83 -21.04 -11.18
N PHE A 375 35.59 -20.85 -10.74
CA PHE A 375 34.54 -20.32 -11.59
C PHE A 375 34.05 -18.99 -11.08
N ALA A 376 33.69 -18.09 -12.00
CA ALA A 376 33.35 -16.73 -11.72
C ALA A 376 32.25 -16.21 -12.65
N GLN A 377 31.37 -15.37 -12.11
CA GLN A 377 30.27 -14.72 -12.81
C GLN A 377 30.18 -13.25 -12.39
N GLY A 378 29.81 -12.36 -13.30
CA GLY A 378 29.62 -10.95 -12.99
C GLY A 378 29.72 -10.06 -14.22
N TYR A 379 29.47 -8.78 -14.03
CA TYR A 379 29.45 -7.81 -15.12
C TYR A 379 30.82 -7.56 -15.77
N LEU A 380 31.91 -7.92 -15.09
CA LEU A 380 33.24 -7.94 -15.70
C LEU A 380 33.28 -8.86 -16.94
N TYR A 381 32.54 -9.96 -16.93
CA TYR A 381 32.51 -10.96 -18.00
C TYR A 381 31.33 -10.83 -18.94
N GLY A 382 30.29 -10.13 -18.53
CA GLY A 382 29.11 -9.82 -19.33
C GLY A 382 27.82 -9.75 -18.51
N LYS A 383 26.89 -8.95 -19.02
CA LYS A 383 25.53 -8.90 -18.50
C LYS A 383 24.71 -10.08 -19.06
N PRO A 384 23.60 -10.47 -18.42
CA PRO A 384 22.67 -11.42 -18.98
C PRO A 384 22.18 -10.99 -20.38
N GLN A 385 22.18 -11.91 -21.33
CA GLN A 385 21.72 -11.72 -22.70
C GLN A 385 20.91 -12.93 -23.18
N PRO A 386 20.09 -12.84 -24.23
CA PRO A 386 19.38 -14.01 -24.77
C PRO A 386 20.32 -15.20 -25.00
N VAL A 387 19.84 -16.42 -24.66
CA VAL A 387 20.69 -17.64 -24.72
C VAL A 387 21.23 -17.89 -26.12
N ASP A 388 20.44 -17.67 -27.16
CA ASP A 388 20.85 -17.85 -28.55
C ASP A 388 21.98 -16.89 -28.97
N GLU A 389 21.91 -15.65 -28.55
CA GLU A 389 22.97 -14.67 -28.78
C GLU A 389 24.28 -15.06 -28.05
N LEU A 390 24.13 -15.47 -26.76
CA LEU A 390 25.28 -15.89 -25.98
C LEU A 390 25.98 -17.10 -26.61
N LEU A 391 25.25 -18.18 -26.96
CA LEU A 391 25.78 -19.36 -27.59
C LEU A 391 26.44 -19.02 -28.94
N SER A 392 25.84 -18.15 -29.72
CA SER A 392 26.42 -17.67 -30.99
C SER A 392 27.75 -16.95 -30.80
N SER A 393 27.93 -16.22 -29.67
CA SER A 393 29.16 -15.51 -29.33
C SER A 393 30.32 -16.42 -28.91
N LEU A 394 30.04 -17.66 -28.51
CA LEU A 394 31.09 -18.64 -28.13
C LEU A 394 31.85 -19.23 -29.35
N ARG A 395 31.37 -19.01 -30.57
CA ARG A 395 32.00 -19.50 -31.81
C ARG A 395 33.19 -18.64 -32.26
N LYS A 396 33.47 -17.53 -31.63
CA LYS A 396 34.54 -16.61 -31.94
C LYS A 396 35.74 -16.84 -31.03
#